data_d46b5a8be82115f87be0e12c1e7a52dd
#
_entry.id   d46b5a8be82115f87be0e12c1e7a52dd
#
_cell.length_a   1.000
_cell.length_b   1.000
_cell.length_c   1.000
_cell.angle_alpha   90.00
_cell.angle_beta   90.00
_cell.angle_gamma   90.00
#
_symmetry.space_group_name_H-M   'P 1'
#
loop_
_entity.id
_entity.type
_entity.pdbx_description
1 polymer ?
#
loop_
_entity_poly.entity_id
_entity_poly.type
_entity_poly.pdbx_seq_one_letter_code
_entity_poly.pdbx_strand_id
1 'polypeptide(L)'
;HLSIRRQRQMCIRDSDYTDGAAEGEISIARARKAFEDVEFHPSILKDASEIDMSTSILGGPSSLPFGIAPTGFTRLMQTEGEVAGAGAAGAAGIPFCLSTLGTTSIEDVKATNPTGRNWFQLYVMRKREISYGLVERAAQAGFDTLFFTVDTPVAGNRMRDVRHGFSIPPQLTVKTVVDAIPRPWWWIDFLTTAPLEFASLSSTGGHSGRTAQ
;
A
#
# COMPACT_ATOMS: atom_id res chain seq x y z
N HIS A 1 -19.85 -7.08 0.09
CA HIS A 1 -18.51 -6.52 -0.24
C HIS A 1 -18.42 -4.98 -0.22
N LEU A 2 -19.53 -4.24 -0.30
CA LEU A 2 -19.56 -2.78 -0.19
C LEU A 2 -19.46 -2.27 1.28
N SER A 3 -19.72 -3.13 2.27
CA SER A 3 -19.71 -2.73 3.68
C SER A 3 -18.28 -2.56 4.24
N ILE A 4 -17.30 -3.29 3.72
CA ILE A 4 -15.92 -3.27 4.19
C ILE A 4 -15.22 -1.93 3.84
N ARG A 5 -15.47 -1.39 2.64
CA ARG A 5 -14.95 -0.06 2.24
C ARG A 5 -15.46 1.09 3.12
N ARG A 6 -16.60 0.91 3.80
CA ARG A 6 -17.17 1.95 4.68
C ARG A 6 -16.63 1.92 6.11
N GLN A 7 -15.93 0.87 6.52
CA GLN A 7 -15.57 0.68 7.93
C GLN A 7 -14.48 1.61 8.42
N ARG A 8 -13.47 1.93 7.59
CA ARG A 8 -12.38 2.83 7.98
C ARG A 8 -12.43 4.22 7.35
N GLN A 9 -13.18 4.39 6.27
CA GLN A 9 -13.33 5.72 5.68
C GLN A 9 -14.12 6.63 6.60
N MET A 10 -13.41 7.45 7.34
CA MET A 10 -13.95 8.37 8.32
C MET A 10 -14.82 9.46 7.67
N CYS A 11 -14.44 9.93 6.50
CA CYS A 11 -15.11 11.02 5.80
C CYS A 11 -14.70 11.08 4.32
N ILE A 12 -15.22 12.07 3.62
CA ILE A 12 -14.86 12.42 2.24
C ILE A 12 -13.34 12.51 2.05
N ARG A 13 -12.60 12.98 3.07
CA ARG A 13 -11.12 13.13 3.02
C ARG A 13 -10.37 11.84 2.77
N ASP A 14 -10.76 10.75 3.43
CA ASP A 14 -10.07 9.47 3.28
C ASP A 14 -10.35 8.86 1.91
N SER A 15 -11.60 9.01 1.40
CA SER A 15 -11.92 8.61 0.04
C SER A 15 -11.20 9.45 -1.00
N ASP A 16 -11.09 10.77 -0.79
CA ASP A 16 -10.38 11.65 -1.71
C ASP A 16 -8.88 11.33 -1.76
N TYR A 17 -8.27 11.01 -0.62
CA TYR A 17 -6.88 10.55 -0.60
C TYR A 17 -6.70 9.27 -1.43
N THR A 18 -7.60 8.31 -1.31
CA THR A 18 -7.51 7.03 -2.02
C THR A 18 -7.86 7.15 -3.50
N ASP A 19 -8.93 7.88 -3.82
CA ASP A 19 -9.48 7.97 -5.18
C ASP A 19 -8.94 9.17 -5.98
N GLY A 20 -8.23 10.09 -5.31
CA GLY A 20 -7.73 11.31 -5.91
C GLY A 20 -6.34 11.19 -6.51
N ALA A 21 -5.99 12.16 -7.35
CA ALA A 21 -4.68 12.30 -7.96
C ALA A 21 -4.16 13.75 -7.89
N ALA A 22 -2.98 13.99 -8.43
CA ALA A 22 -2.38 15.31 -8.45
C ALA A 22 -3.06 16.25 -9.46
N GLU A 23 -3.00 17.55 -9.17
CA GLU A 23 -3.48 18.65 -10.02
C GLU A 23 -4.91 18.45 -10.53
N GLY A 24 -5.14 18.54 -11.84
CA GLY A 24 -6.43 18.33 -12.50
C GLY A 24 -6.83 16.87 -12.72
N GLU A 25 -6.11 15.92 -12.13
CA GLU A 25 -6.40 14.48 -12.17
C GLU A 25 -6.45 13.85 -13.58
N ILE A 26 -5.82 14.49 -14.55
CA ILE A 26 -5.79 14.02 -15.95
C ILE A 26 -5.12 12.64 -16.04
N SER A 27 -4.06 12.42 -15.25
CA SER A 27 -3.32 11.15 -15.26
C SER A 27 -4.16 9.96 -14.82
N ILE A 28 -5.01 10.13 -13.79
CA ILE A 28 -5.88 9.04 -13.32
C ILE A 28 -6.98 8.73 -14.33
N ALA A 29 -7.54 9.76 -14.99
CA ALA A 29 -8.51 9.57 -16.06
C ALA A 29 -7.90 8.81 -17.25
N ARG A 30 -6.65 9.16 -17.63
CA ARG A 30 -5.91 8.46 -18.68
C ARG A 30 -5.58 7.02 -18.29
N ALA A 31 -5.19 6.77 -17.03
CA ALA A 31 -4.91 5.43 -16.54
C ALA A 31 -6.17 4.54 -16.59
N ARG A 32 -7.34 5.06 -16.19
CA ARG A 32 -8.61 4.33 -16.33
C ARG A 32 -8.94 4.01 -17.77
N LYS A 33 -8.81 5.01 -18.66
CA LYS A 33 -9.04 4.81 -20.09
C LYS A 33 -8.11 3.77 -20.69
N ALA A 34 -6.85 3.70 -20.27
CA ALA A 34 -5.91 2.70 -20.78
C ALA A 34 -6.36 1.25 -20.51
N PHE A 35 -7.08 0.99 -19.41
CA PHE A 35 -7.69 -0.33 -19.18
C PHE A 35 -8.89 -0.59 -20.08
N GLU A 36 -9.67 0.45 -20.42
CA GLU A 36 -10.80 0.35 -21.34
C GLU A 36 -10.33 0.10 -22.79
N ASP A 37 -9.15 0.56 -23.14
CA ASP A 37 -8.55 0.42 -24.46
C ASP A 37 -7.89 -0.98 -24.68
N VAL A 38 -7.83 -1.83 -23.61
CA VAL A 38 -7.32 -3.21 -23.72
C VAL A 38 -8.40 -4.14 -24.21
N GLU A 39 -8.13 -4.82 -25.33
CA GLU A 39 -9.01 -5.80 -25.91
C GLU A 39 -8.39 -7.19 -25.86
N PHE A 40 -9.25 -8.21 -25.64
CA PHE A 40 -8.83 -9.60 -25.70
C PHE A 40 -8.88 -10.10 -27.15
N HIS A 41 -7.80 -10.71 -27.61
CA HIS A 41 -7.77 -11.38 -28.90
C HIS A 41 -8.19 -12.85 -28.72
N PRO A 42 -9.43 -13.22 -29.06
CA PRO A 42 -9.93 -14.57 -28.83
C PRO A 42 -9.20 -15.57 -29.73
N SER A 43 -8.95 -16.77 -29.21
CA SER A 43 -8.44 -17.90 -29.97
C SER A 43 -9.40 -19.09 -29.79
N ILE A 44 -9.98 -19.56 -30.86
CA ILE A 44 -10.94 -20.67 -30.86
C ILE A 44 -10.27 -21.99 -31.26
N LEU A 45 -10.92 -23.11 -30.97
CA LEU A 45 -10.45 -24.46 -31.31
C LEU A 45 -9.10 -24.83 -30.68
N LYS A 46 -8.80 -24.25 -29.52
CA LYS A 46 -7.68 -24.66 -28.67
C LYS A 46 -8.20 -25.36 -27.43
N ASP A 47 -7.53 -26.45 -27.07
CA ASP A 47 -7.78 -27.09 -25.78
C ASP A 47 -7.35 -26.15 -24.66
N ALA A 48 -8.26 -25.83 -23.75
CA ALA A 48 -8.06 -25.01 -22.58
C ALA A 48 -8.43 -25.75 -21.28
N SER A 49 -8.41 -27.08 -21.30
CA SER A 49 -8.71 -27.93 -20.15
C SER A 49 -7.66 -27.76 -19.05
N GLU A 50 -6.42 -27.45 -19.41
CA GLU A 50 -5.35 -27.16 -18.48
C GLU A 50 -4.73 -25.78 -18.81
N ILE A 51 -4.74 -24.87 -17.82
CA ILE A 51 -4.19 -23.53 -17.97
C ILE A 51 -3.06 -23.38 -16.94
N ASP A 52 -1.83 -23.26 -17.43
CA ASP A 52 -0.68 -22.90 -16.63
C ASP A 52 -0.36 -21.41 -16.82
N MET A 53 -0.51 -20.62 -15.75
CA MET A 53 -0.15 -19.19 -15.72
C MET A 53 1.16 -18.93 -14.96
N SER A 54 1.86 -19.98 -14.55
CA SER A 54 3.12 -19.87 -13.83
C SER A 54 4.20 -19.21 -14.69
N THR A 55 5.06 -18.44 -14.06
CA THR A 55 6.15 -17.74 -14.73
C THR A 55 7.29 -17.46 -13.77
N SER A 56 8.37 -16.90 -14.29
CA SER A 56 9.44 -16.32 -13.48
C SER A 56 9.39 -14.81 -13.52
N ILE A 57 9.34 -14.17 -12.34
CA ILE A 57 9.35 -12.72 -12.19
C ILE A 57 10.59 -12.33 -11.38
N LEU A 58 11.47 -11.49 -11.92
CA LEU A 58 12.70 -11.03 -11.26
C LEU A 58 13.52 -12.19 -10.66
N GLY A 59 13.75 -13.21 -11.47
CA GLY A 59 14.61 -14.34 -11.13
C GLY A 59 14.01 -15.39 -10.19
N GLY A 60 12.73 -15.29 -9.85
CA GLY A 60 12.08 -16.27 -8.98
C GLY A 60 10.69 -16.68 -9.47
N PRO A 61 10.18 -17.83 -9.01
CA PRO A 61 8.91 -18.39 -9.46
C PRO A 61 7.71 -17.55 -9.01
N SER A 62 6.67 -17.56 -9.82
CA SER A 62 5.34 -17.02 -9.49
C SER A 62 4.26 -17.88 -10.12
N SER A 63 3.20 -18.19 -9.40
CA SER A 63 2.07 -18.96 -9.89
C SER A 63 1.22 -18.18 -10.92
N LEU A 64 1.33 -16.85 -10.88
CA LEU A 64 0.61 -15.94 -11.78
C LEU A 64 1.58 -14.87 -12.31
N PRO A 65 1.36 -14.30 -13.50
CA PRO A 65 2.27 -13.34 -14.13
C PRO A 65 2.16 -11.92 -13.55
N PHE A 66 1.86 -11.78 -12.26
CA PHE A 66 1.78 -10.51 -11.54
C PHE A 66 2.07 -10.69 -10.06
N GLY A 67 2.23 -9.58 -9.34
CA GLY A 67 2.38 -9.53 -7.90
C GLY A 67 1.57 -8.38 -7.30
N ILE A 68 1.58 -8.26 -5.97
CA ILE A 68 0.96 -7.12 -5.29
C ILE A 68 1.97 -5.98 -5.22
N ALA A 69 1.62 -4.84 -5.83
CA ALA A 69 2.46 -3.66 -5.88
C ALA A 69 2.61 -2.98 -4.50
N PRO A 70 3.69 -2.21 -4.28
CA PRO A 70 3.89 -1.48 -3.03
C PRO A 70 2.85 -0.37 -2.90
N THR A 71 2.09 -0.40 -1.81
CA THR A 71 1.09 0.61 -1.47
C THR A 71 1.35 1.12 -0.06
N GLY A 72 1.45 2.44 0.09
CA GLY A 72 1.56 3.06 1.41
C GLY A 72 0.20 3.17 2.10
N PHE A 73 0.21 3.27 3.43
CA PHE A 73 -1.00 3.50 4.24
C PHE A 73 -2.14 2.50 4.04
N THR A 74 -1.87 1.26 3.76
CA THR A 74 -2.93 0.27 3.51
C THR A 74 -3.86 0.09 4.70
N ARG A 75 -3.36 0.23 5.95
CA ARG A 75 -4.18 0.20 7.16
C ARG A 75 -5.14 1.40 7.29
N LEU A 76 -4.97 2.46 6.50
CA LEU A 76 -5.96 3.53 6.42
C LEU A 76 -7.27 3.02 5.80
N MET A 77 -7.18 2.06 4.88
CA MET A 77 -8.34 1.49 4.17
C MET A 77 -8.89 0.24 4.84
N GLN A 78 -8.01 -0.60 5.38
CA GLN A 78 -8.35 -1.88 6.00
C GLN A 78 -7.42 -2.16 7.17
N THR A 79 -7.97 -2.53 8.33
CA THR A 79 -7.23 -2.74 9.57
C THR A 79 -6.04 -3.70 9.43
N GLU A 80 -6.21 -4.78 8.70
CA GLU A 80 -5.18 -5.79 8.50
C GLU A 80 -4.11 -5.37 7.48
N GLY A 81 -4.42 -4.40 6.60
CA GLY A 81 -3.47 -3.75 5.70
C GLY A 81 -2.54 -4.69 4.95
N GLU A 82 -1.24 -4.48 5.11
CA GLU A 82 -0.18 -5.25 4.46
C GLU A 82 -0.15 -6.71 4.89
N VAL A 83 -0.57 -7.04 6.12
CA VAL A 83 -0.66 -8.41 6.62
C VAL A 83 -1.63 -9.22 5.78
N ALA A 84 -2.84 -8.69 5.51
CA ALA A 84 -3.81 -9.35 4.64
C ALA A 84 -3.28 -9.50 3.20
N GLY A 85 -2.61 -8.47 2.66
CA GLY A 85 -2.01 -8.49 1.34
C GLY A 85 -0.89 -9.53 1.21
N ALA A 86 0.03 -9.57 2.17
CA ALA A 86 1.14 -10.52 2.19
C ALA A 86 0.65 -11.97 2.34
N GLY A 87 -0.33 -12.20 3.24
CA GLY A 87 -0.94 -13.52 3.42
C GLY A 87 -1.65 -14.01 2.16
N ALA A 88 -2.42 -13.14 1.49
CA ALA A 88 -3.10 -13.48 0.25
C ALA A 88 -2.11 -13.77 -0.89
N ALA A 89 -1.03 -12.98 -1.00
CA ALA A 89 0.02 -13.21 -1.98
C ALA A 89 0.73 -14.55 -1.75
N GLY A 90 1.08 -14.86 -0.49
CA GLY A 90 1.67 -16.14 -0.12
C GLY A 90 0.77 -17.33 -0.45
N ALA A 91 -0.52 -17.24 -0.13
CA ALA A 91 -1.51 -18.28 -0.45
C ALA A 91 -1.69 -18.48 -1.97
N ALA A 92 -1.58 -17.39 -2.75
CA ALA A 92 -1.67 -17.44 -4.21
C ALA A 92 -0.33 -17.79 -4.90
N GLY A 93 0.77 -17.89 -4.16
CA GLY A 93 2.10 -18.15 -4.73
C GLY A 93 2.63 -17.01 -5.61
N ILE A 94 2.24 -15.76 -5.33
CA ILE A 94 2.67 -14.57 -6.08
C ILE A 94 3.53 -13.64 -5.18
N PRO A 95 4.36 -12.78 -5.77
CA PRO A 95 5.15 -11.83 -4.98
C PRO A 95 4.30 -10.76 -4.30
N PHE A 96 4.73 -10.34 -3.12
CA PHE A 96 4.20 -9.18 -2.39
C PHE A 96 5.28 -8.13 -2.21
N CYS A 97 5.01 -6.87 -2.56
CA CYS A 97 5.95 -5.77 -2.37
C CYS A 97 5.53 -4.86 -1.22
N LEU A 98 6.33 -4.78 -0.17
CA LEU A 98 6.13 -3.86 0.95
C LEU A 98 6.65 -2.46 0.59
N SER A 99 5.84 -1.44 0.81
CA SER A 99 6.24 -0.03 0.62
C SER A 99 7.09 0.47 1.80
N THR A 100 8.02 1.39 1.53
CA THR A 100 8.69 2.19 2.57
C THR A 100 7.70 2.89 3.50
N LEU A 101 6.56 3.32 2.93
CA LEU A 101 5.46 3.98 3.65
C LEU A 101 4.39 2.98 4.10
N GLY A 102 4.75 1.72 4.25
CA GLY A 102 3.90 0.68 4.81
C GLY A 102 3.57 0.94 6.27
N THR A 103 2.38 0.53 6.66
CA THR A 103 1.86 0.62 8.05
C THR A 103 2.11 -0.65 8.86
N THR A 104 2.75 -1.64 8.24
CA THR A 104 3.22 -2.89 8.86
C THR A 104 4.74 -2.98 8.72
N SER A 105 5.42 -3.53 9.72
CA SER A 105 6.88 -3.66 9.70
C SER A 105 7.36 -4.71 8.70
N ILE A 106 8.63 -4.60 8.30
CA ILE A 106 9.32 -5.60 7.46
C ILE A 106 9.21 -6.98 8.09
N GLU A 107 9.42 -7.05 9.39
CA GLU A 107 9.44 -8.28 10.17
C GLU A 107 8.05 -8.93 10.26
N ASP A 108 7.00 -8.14 10.48
CA ASP A 108 5.62 -8.63 10.57
C ASP A 108 5.11 -9.13 9.21
N VAL A 109 5.46 -8.45 8.12
CA VAL A 109 5.16 -8.93 6.77
C VAL A 109 5.85 -10.27 6.52
N LYS A 110 7.12 -10.41 6.90
CA LYS A 110 7.84 -11.68 6.75
C LYS A 110 7.26 -12.78 7.62
N ALA A 111 6.86 -12.47 8.84
CA ALA A 111 6.21 -13.44 9.74
C ALA A 111 4.88 -13.95 9.16
N THR A 112 4.15 -13.09 8.46
CA THR A 112 2.87 -13.45 7.81
C THR A 112 3.07 -14.28 6.54
N ASN A 113 4.11 -14.00 5.77
CA ASN A 113 4.44 -14.70 4.52
C ASN A 113 5.87 -15.26 4.55
N PRO A 114 6.14 -16.27 5.42
CA PRO A 114 7.50 -16.71 5.71
C PRO A 114 8.19 -17.42 4.55
N THR A 115 7.44 -18.12 3.71
CA THR A 115 7.96 -18.89 2.56
C THR A 115 7.72 -18.20 1.23
N GLY A 116 6.85 -17.20 1.20
CA GLY A 116 6.52 -16.45 -0.01
C GLY A 116 7.59 -15.45 -0.40
N ARG A 117 7.50 -14.97 -1.62
CA ARG A 117 8.38 -13.95 -2.18
C ARG A 117 7.97 -12.56 -1.68
N ASN A 118 8.79 -11.99 -0.84
CA ASN A 118 8.60 -10.67 -0.28
C ASN A 118 9.62 -9.71 -0.90
N TRP A 119 9.14 -8.62 -1.48
CA TRP A 119 9.92 -7.55 -2.08
C TRP A 119 9.81 -6.30 -1.24
N PHE A 120 10.83 -5.46 -1.25
CA PHE A 120 10.84 -4.20 -0.53
C PHE A 120 11.00 -3.02 -1.50
N GLN A 121 10.09 -2.05 -1.42
CA GLN A 121 10.19 -0.82 -2.19
C GLN A 121 10.83 0.28 -1.32
N LEU A 122 11.88 0.91 -1.81
CA LEU A 122 12.65 1.94 -1.14
C LEU A 122 12.46 3.31 -1.78
N TYR A 123 11.95 4.26 -0.99
CA TYR A 123 12.22 5.68 -1.19
C TYR A 123 13.49 6.07 -0.45
N VAL A 124 14.41 6.72 -1.15
CA VAL A 124 15.66 7.16 -0.51
C VAL A 124 15.39 8.36 0.38
N MET A 125 15.65 8.19 1.66
CA MET A 125 15.50 9.25 2.66
C MET A 125 16.64 10.25 2.58
N ARG A 126 16.39 11.50 2.99
CA ARG A 126 17.43 12.54 3.08
C ARG A 126 18.60 12.11 3.99
N LYS A 127 18.27 11.46 5.11
CA LYS A 127 19.26 10.78 5.98
C LYS A 127 19.50 9.39 5.44
N ARG A 128 20.62 9.20 4.74
CA ARG A 128 20.97 7.94 4.03
C ARG A 128 21.04 6.75 4.98
N GLU A 129 21.45 6.95 6.22
CA GLU A 129 21.58 5.92 7.25
C GLU A 129 20.24 5.20 7.48
N ILE A 130 19.10 5.92 7.42
CA ILE A 130 17.76 5.33 7.51
C ILE A 130 17.52 4.40 6.34
N SER A 131 17.87 4.84 5.12
CA SER A 131 17.68 4.02 3.91
C SER A 131 18.53 2.76 3.95
N TYR A 132 19.79 2.87 4.38
CA TYR A 132 20.68 1.70 4.55
C TYR A 132 20.14 0.74 5.60
N GLY A 133 19.69 1.24 6.74
CA GLY A 133 19.10 0.41 7.79
C GLY A 133 17.84 -0.33 7.33
N LEU A 134 16.99 0.30 6.51
CA LEU A 134 15.81 -0.36 5.95
C LEU A 134 16.19 -1.48 4.97
N VAL A 135 17.16 -1.23 4.10
CA VAL A 135 17.65 -2.25 3.15
C VAL A 135 18.27 -3.43 3.88
N GLU A 136 19.10 -3.16 4.89
CA GLU A 136 19.72 -4.18 5.71
C GLU A 136 18.68 -5.03 6.44
N ARG A 137 17.68 -4.41 7.07
CA ARG A 137 16.57 -5.12 7.73
C ARG A 137 15.79 -5.99 6.75
N ALA A 138 15.46 -5.46 5.56
CA ALA A 138 14.77 -6.23 4.53
C ALA A 138 15.60 -7.44 4.08
N ALA A 139 16.90 -7.27 3.88
CA ALA A 139 17.80 -8.37 3.54
C ALA A 139 17.88 -9.41 4.65
N GLN A 140 18.06 -9.00 5.92
CA GLN A 140 18.10 -9.89 7.09
C GLN A 140 16.79 -10.64 7.29
N ALA A 141 15.64 -10.00 7.00
CA ALA A 141 14.34 -10.65 7.04
C ALA A 141 14.11 -11.60 5.85
N GLY A 142 15.02 -11.65 4.86
CA GLY A 142 14.92 -12.53 3.70
C GLY A 142 13.95 -12.04 2.63
N PHE A 143 13.86 -10.72 2.44
CA PHE A 143 13.25 -10.13 1.24
C PHE A 143 14.20 -10.34 0.07
N ASP A 144 13.70 -10.81 -1.06
CA ASP A 144 14.53 -11.27 -2.18
C ASP A 144 14.76 -10.21 -3.27
N THR A 145 14.02 -9.13 -3.24
CA THR A 145 14.08 -8.09 -4.29
C THR A 145 13.91 -6.70 -3.69
N LEU A 146 14.73 -5.76 -4.15
CA LEU A 146 14.63 -4.32 -3.82
C LEU A 146 14.11 -3.53 -5.02
N PHE A 147 13.00 -2.81 -4.83
CA PHE A 147 12.49 -1.81 -5.77
C PHE A 147 13.00 -0.43 -5.38
N PHE A 148 13.94 0.09 -6.14
CA PHE A 148 14.47 1.43 -5.94
C PHE A 148 13.62 2.46 -6.70
N THR A 149 12.86 3.28 -5.96
CA THR A 149 11.93 4.25 -6.53
C THR A 149 12.61 5.60 -6.71
N VAL A 150 12.63 6.13 -7.94
CA VAL A 150 13.37 7.33 -8.34
C VAL A 150 12.52 8.40 -9.04
N ASP A 151 11.21 8.19 -9.10
CA ASP A 151 10.27 9.01 -9.89
C ASP A 151 9.55 10.10 -9.09
N THR A 152 9.83 10.24 -7.79
CA THR A 152 9.17 11.21 -6.92
C THR A 152 10.15 12.20 -6.27
N PRO A 153 10.84 13.05 -7.03
CA PRO A 153 11.72 14.07 -6.46
C PRO A 153 10.92 15.15 -5.70
N VAL A 154 9.65 15.34 -6.05
CA VAL A 154 8.72 16.28 -5.42
C VAL A 154 7.36 15.60 -5.26
N ALA A 155 6.71 15.83 -4.12
CA ALA A 155 5.36 15.34 -3.89
C ALA A 155 4.38 16.01 -4.85
N GLY A 156 3.46 15.23 -5.41
CA GLY A 156 2.40 15.75 -6.28
C GLY A 156 1.44 16.68 -5.50
N ASN A 157 1.03 17.77 -6.14
CA ASN A 157 0.07 18.71 -5.55
C ASN A 157 -1.35 18.11 -5.60
N ARG A 158 -1.80 17.56 -4.49
CA ARG A 158 -3.11 16.88 -4.36
C ARG A 158 -4.17 17.87 -3.90
N MET A 159 -4.78 18.56 -4.86
CA MET A 159 -5.74 19.64 -4.62
C MET A 159 -6.96 19.22 -3.78
N ARG A 160 -7.41 17.98 -3.90
CA ARG A 160 -8.52 17.46 -3.08
C ARG A 160 -8.14 17.38 -1.61
N ASP A 161 -6.95 16.86 -1.31
CA ASP A 161 -6.44 16.71 0.05
C ASP A 161 -6.33 18.08 0.72
N VAL A 162 -5.82 19.08 -0.02
CA VAL A 162 -5.71 20.46 0.47
C VAL A 162 -7.11 21.06 0.74
N ARG A 163 -8.06 20.91 -0.18
CA ARG A 163 -9.43 21.46 -0.02
C ARG A 163 -10.17 20.86 1.17
N HIS A 164 -9.95 19.59 1.44
CA HIS A 164 -10.62 18.86 2.51
C HIS A 164 -9.80 18.78 3.80
N GLY A 165 -8.61 19.40 3.83
CA GLY A 165 -7.74 19.45 5.02
C GLY A 165 -7.25 18.08 5.47
N PHE A 166 -6.95 17.20 4.50
CA PHE A 166 -6.30 15.93 4.81
C PHE A 166 -4.86 16.18 5.23
N SER A 167 -4.43 15.56 6.33
CA SER A 167 -3.06 15.62 6.83
C SER A 167 -2.59 14.24 7.26
N ILE A 168 -1.29 14.01 7.12
CA ILE A 168 -0.63 12.79 7.59
C ILE A 168 0.38 13.17 8.68
N PRO A 169 0.23 12.72 9.93
CA PRO A 169 -0.87 11.88 10.45
C PRO A 169 -2.21 12.63 10.48
N PRO A 170 -3.35 11.92 10.41
CA PRO A 170 -4.68 12.51 10.47
C PRO A 170 -4.87 13.30 11.76
N GLN A 171 -5.29 14.57 11.66
CA GLN A 171 -5.61 15.39 12.82
C GLN A 171 -7.10 15.32 13.15
N LEU A 172 -7.40 14.98 14.39
CA LEU A 172 -8.77 15.02 14.91
C LEU A 172 -9.17 16.48 15.16
N THR A 173 -9.95 17.03 14.25
CA THR A 173 -10.57 18.34 14.43
C THR A 173 -12.00 18.18 14.95
N VAL A 174 -12.59 19.23 15.51
CA VAL A 174 -14.01 19.22 15.94
C VAL A 174 -14.93 18.76 14.80
N LYS A 175 -14.69 19.23 13.58
CA LYS A 175 -15.42 18.80 12.38
C LYS A 175 -15.29 17.30 12.15
N THR A 176 -14.09 16.76 12.27
CA THR A 176 -13.81 15.32 12.13
C THR A 176 -14.61 14.49 13.12
N VAL A 177 -14.65 14.94 14.38
CA VAL A 177 -15.41 14.27 15.45
C VAL A 177 -16.91 14.29 15.14
N VAL A 178 -17.46 15.44 14.75
CA VAL A 178 -18.87 15.57 14.39
C VAL A 178 -19.25 14.69 13.20
N ASP A 179 -18.42 14.65 12.16
CA ASP A 179 -18.61 13.82 10.97
C ASP A 179 -18.54 12.30 11.29
N ALA A 180 -17.83 11.94 12.35
CA ALA A 180 -17.68 10.55 12.79
C ALA A 180 -18.81 10.08 13.73
N ILE A 181 -19.58 10.95 14.36
CA ILE A 181 -20.68 10.61 15.28
C ILE A 181 -21.61 9.52 14.70
N PRO A 182 -22.09 9.60 13.45
CA PRO A 182 -23.01 8.62 12.90
C PRO A 182 -22.34 7.31 12.48
N ARG A 183 -21.06 7.10 12.82
CA ARG A 183 -20.25 5.94 12.36
C ARG A 183 -19.70 5.14 13.54
N PRO A 184 -20.53 4.35 14.25
CA PRO A 184 -20.11 3.64 15.47
C PRO A 184 -18.99 2.64 15.21
N TRP A 185 -18.98 1.98 14.07
CA TRP A 185 -17.92 1.03 13.70
C TRP A 185 -16.55 1.69 13.52
N TRP A 186 -16.51 2.91 13.05
CA TRP A 186 -15.28 3.68 12.98
C TRP A 186 -14.71 3.96 14.38
N TRP A 187 -15.57 4.32 15.35
CA TRP A 187 -15.12 4.53 16.74
C TRP A 187 -14.58 3.27 17.37
N ILE A 188 -15.24 2.13 17.14
CA ILE A 188 -14.75 0.83 17.66
C ILE A 188 -13.37 0.55 17.08
N ASP A 189 -13.21 0.66 15.78
CA ASP A 189 -11.93 0.42 15.08
C ASP A 189 -10.84 1.41 15.53
N PHE A 190 -11.17 2.70 15.66
CA PHE A 190 -10.25 3.74 16.11
C PHE A 190 -9.76 3.49 17.55
N LEU A 191 -10.64 3.05 18.46
CA LEU A 191 -10.31 2.82 19.87
C LEU A 191 -9.63 1.48 20.12
N THR A 192 -9.80 0.50 19.24
CA THR A 192 -9.31 -0.88 19.45
C THR A 192 -8.08 -1.22 18.61
N THR A 193 -7.73 -0.40 17.62
CA THR A 193 -6.57 -0.65 16.76
C THR A 193 -5.40 0.28 17.06
N ALA A 194 -4.19 -0.23 16.83
CA ALA A 194 -2.97 0.56 16.98
C ALA A 194 -2.97 1.79 16.06
N PRO A 195 -2.41 2.92 16.50
CA PRO A 195 -2.29 4.13 15.69
C PRO A 195 -1.65 3.86 14.32
N LEU A 196 -2.04 4.67 13.32
CA LEU A 196 -1.41 4.62 12.01
C LEU A 196 -0.05 5.30 12.07
N GLU A 197 0.99 4.54 11.79
CA GLU A 197 2.36 5.04 11.68
C GLU A 197 3.11 4.28 10.58
N PHE A 198 4.22 4.85 10.12
CA PHE A 198 5.13 4.16 9.21
C PHE A 198 5.97 3.15 10.00
N ALA A 199 5.48 1.93 10.11
CA ALA A 199 6.01 0.95 11.04
C ALA A 199 7.51 0.64 10.85
N SER A 200 7.97 0.55 9.60
CA SER A 200 9.39 0.31 9.31
C SER A 200 10.28 1.51 9.61
N LEU A 201 9.75 2.74 9.52
CA LEU A 201 10.51 3.97 9.82
C LEU A 201 10.55 4.29 11.31
N SER A 202 9.47 4.07 12.04
CA SER A 202 9.38 4.34 13.48
C SER A 202 10.33 3.45 14.30
N SER A 203 10.57 2.23 13.85
CA SER A 203 11.47 1.28 14.50
C SER A 203 12.97 1.52 14.24
N THR A 204 13.31 2.35 13.25
CA THR A 204 14.72 2.59 12.84
C THR A 204 15.37 3.78 13.53
N GLY A 205 14.61 4.63 14.19
CA GLY A 205 15.16 5.77 14.92
C GLY A 205 14.18 6.32 15.93
N GLY A 206 14.59 6.45 17.18
CA GLY A 206 13.79 6.92 18.31
C GLY A 206 13.27 8.36 18.20
N HIS A 207 12.73 8.74 17.03
CA HIS A 207 12.01 9.97 16.80
C HIS A 207 10.74 9.66 16.03
N SER A 208 9.61 9.98 16.65
CA SER A 208 8.28 9.95 16.04
C SER A 208 8.32 10.49 14.60
N GLY A 209 7.71 9.76 13.66
CA GLY A 209 7.66 10.09 12.22
C GLY A 209 6.98 11.41 11.85
N ARG A 210 7.38 12.52 12.48
CA ARG A 210 6.83 13.88 12.28
C ARG A 210 7.55 14.71 11.24
N THR A 211 8.61 14.21 10.62
CA THR A 211 9.36 14.98 9.62
C THR A 211 9.81 14.11 8.46
N ALA A 212 8.84 13.75 7.60
CA ALA A 212 9.11 13.42 6.22
C ALA A 212 8.63 14.59 5.36
N GLN A 213 9.38 15.70 5.37
CA GLN A 213 9.37 16.77 4.38
C GLN A 213 10.80 17.02 3.93
#